data_218dbe4ee033411dc1cf692b5d3fad2b
#
_entry.id   218dbe4ee033411dc1cf692b5d3fad2b
#
_cell.length_a   1.000
_cell.length_b   1.000
_cell.length_c   1.000
_cell.angle_alpha   90.00
_cell.angle_beta   90.00
_cell.angle_gamma   90.00
#
_symmetry.space_group_name_H-M   'P 1'
#
loop_
_entity.id
_entity.type
_entity.pdbx_description
1 polymer ?
#
loop_
_entity_poly.entity_id
_entity_poly.type
_entity_poly.pdbx_seq_one_letter_code
_entity_poly.pdbx_strand_id
1 'polypeptide(L)'
;MSLIDLTCAYPPGADAKVRLTEIPLKSAKTAYTGMVYDFESNSMDGSYLDLPGHIRETDDGQRSDNLDPAQFYRIPCSVIRLDRTSGSGAVSGAELEQAFGGRVTTPALMINALGKLDPQDIDIRSVWLDFSALDWMISCGIRLLVSDIFESKSLDGVFLKLFQSGISTVCEPRGMSRIRSKQVELTVMFPKYPGLTQFPCRILADDGMQE
;
A
#
# COMPACT_ATOMS: atom_id res chain seq x y z
N MET A 1 -8.74 20.28 -5.53
CA MET A 1 -7.69 19.30 -5.20
C MET A 1 -8.10 18.67 -3.89
N SER A 2 -8.44 17.39 -3.90
CA SER A 2 -8.86 16.63 -2.71
C SER A 2 -7.80 15.57 -2.39
N LEU A 3 -6.81 15.96 -1.60
CA LEU A 3 -5.77 15.03 -1.16
C LEU A 3 -6.30 14.14 -0.03
N ILE A 4 -6.30 12.84 -0.25
CA ILE A 4 -6.76 11.83 0.70
C ILE A 4 -5.55 11.04 1.20
N ASP A 5 -5.35 11.03 2.50
CA ASP A 5 -4.36 10.19 3.15
C ASP A 5 -4.94 8.79 3.37
N LEU A 6 -4.32 7.80 2.75
CA LEU A 6 -4.72 6.38 2.80
C LEU A 6 -3.81 5.55 3.71
N THR A 7 -2.95 6.20 4.49
CA THR A 7 -1.98 5.52 5.33
C THR A 7 -2.64 4.93 6.57
N CYS A 8 -2.37 3.68 6.87
CA CYS A 8 -2.60 3.11 8.19
C CYS A 8 -1.63 3.77 9.17
N ALA A 9 -2.16 4.34 10.23
CA ALA A 9 -1.31 4.89 11.28
C ALA A 9 -0.44 3.78 11.88
N TYR A 10 0.77 4.15 12.27
CA TYR A 10 1.61 3.30 13.10
C TYR A 10 0.79 2.85 14.31
N PRO A 11 0.86 1.59 14.75
CA PRO A 11 0.01 1.12 15.83
C PRO A 11 0.13 2.05 17.04
N PRO A 12 -0.98 2.67 17.48
CA PRO A 12 -0.97 3.45 18.69
C PRO A 12 -0.96 2.48 19.87
N GLY A 13 -0.11 2.71 20.86
CA GLY A 13 -0.24 2.02 22.13
C GLY A 13 0.99 1.27 22.60
N ALA A 14 0.80 0.34 23.51
CA ALA A 14 1.83 -0.29 24.34
C ALA A 14 2.92 -1.07 23.58
N ASP A 15 2.70 -1.37 22.32
CA ASP A 15 3.66 -2.08 21.47
C ASP A 15 4.59 -1.16 20.69
N ALA A 16 4.28 0.15 20.62
CA ALA A 16 5.18 1.13 20.03
C ALA A 16 6.34 1.40 21.01
N LYS A 17 7.47 0.76 20.78
CA LYS A 17 8.70 1.00 21.57
C LYS A 17 9.29 2.35 21.16
N VAL A 18 8.71 3.42 21.68
CA VAL A 18 9.18 4.78 21.50
C VAL A 18 9.80 5.27 22.81
N ARG A 19 11.07 5.62 22.77
CA ARG A 19 11.77 6.24 23.88
C ARG A 19 12.12 7.67 23.56
N LEU A 20 11.70 8.60 24.43
CA LEU A 20 12.08 10.00 24.35
C LEU A 20 13.39 10.22 25.14
N THR A 21 14.33 10.92 24.51
CA THR A 21 15.54 11.44 25.13
C THR A 21 15.53 12.96 25.02
N GLU A 22 15.61 13.65 26.14
CA GLU A 22 15.73 15.11 26.19
C GLU A 22 17.21 15.51 26.19
N ILE A 23 17.58 16.42 25.30
CA ILE A 23 18.95 16.94 25.16
C ILE A 23 18.97 18.41 25.51
N PRO A 24 19.46 18.80 26.68
CA PRO A 24 19.61 20.21 27.04
C PRO A 24 20.71 20.85 26.20
N LEU A 25 20.39 21.94 25.53
CA LEU A 25 21.28 22.72 24.70
C LEU A 25 21.38 24.14 25.27
N LYS A 26 22.60 24.56 25.58
CA LYS A 26 22.86 25.86 26.26
C LYS A 26 24.06 26.57 25.66
N SER A 27 23.92 27.86 25.45
CA SER A 27 24.99 28.78 25.07
C SER A 27 24.92 30.04 25.95
N ALA A 28 25.83 30.97 25.73
CA ALA A 28 25.80 32.28 26.40
C ALA A 28 24.57 33.13 26.00
N LYS A 29 23.90 32.80 24.89
CA LYS A 29 22.80 33.60 24.32
C LYS A 29 21.42 32.94 24.47
N THR A 30 21.38 31.63 24.64
CA THR A 30 20.10 30.87 24.64
C THR A 30 20.24 29.54 25.35
N ALA A 31 19.12 29.04 25.83
CA ALA A 31 18.97 27.68 26.34
C ALA A 31 17.63 27.08 25.87
N TYR A 32 17.65 25.85 25.39
CA TYR A 32 16.46 25.12 24.98
C TYR A 32 16.71 23.61 25.09
N THR A 33 15.64 22.82 25.03
CA THR A 33 15.72 21.35 25.09
C THR A 33 15.33 20.78 23.75
N GLY A 34 16.24 20.02 23.14
CA GLY A 34 15.96 19.19 21.97
C GLY A 34 15.30 17.87 22.40
N MET A 35 14.39 17.37 21.62
CA MET A 35 13.72 16.08 21.85
C MET A 35 14.10 15.10 20.74
N VAL A 36 14.65 13.95 21.14
CA VAL A 36 15.03 12.86 20.22
C VAL A 36 14.21 11.63 20.57
N TYR A 37 13.63 11.02 19.55
CA TYR A 37 12.85 9.82 19.70
C TYR A 37 13.60 8.63 19.09
N ASP A 38 13.86 7.61 19.91
CA ASP A 38 14.26 6.30 19.44
C ASP A 38 13.00 5.47 19.30
N PHE A 39 12.83 4.82 18.16
CA PHE A 39 11.69 3.93 17.94
C PHE A 39 12.16 2.62 17.31
N GLU A 40 11.56 1.52 17.77
CA GLU A 40 11.77 0.19 17.21
C GLU A 40 10.51 -0.21 16.43
N SER A 41 10.69 -0.58 15.17
CA SER A 41 9.60 -0.99 14.30
C SER A 41 10.04 -2.13 13.39
N ASN A 42 9.07 -2.87 12.87
CA ASN A 42 9.29 -3.79 11.77
C ASN A 42 8.79 -3.20 10.44
N SER A 43 9.17 -3.82 9.34
CA SER A 43 8.83 -3.32 7.99
C SER A 43 7.34 -3.37 7.66
N MET A 44 6.53 -4.08 8.44
CA MET A 44 5.09 -4.27 8.24
C MET A 44 4.23 -3.40 9.18
N ASP A 45 4.84 -2.54 9.99
CA ASP A 45 4.10 -1.66 10.89
C ASP A 45 3.42 -0.53 10.10
N GLY A 46 2.10 -0.42 10.24
CA GLY A 46 1.28 0.53 9.48
C GLY A 46 1.11 0.13 8.02
N SER A 47 1.08 1.12 7.10
CA SER A 47 1.11 0.84 5.67
C SER A 47 2.55 0.66 5.19
N TYR A 48 2.78 -0.29 4.29
CA TYR A 48 4.11 -0.59 3.78
C TYR A 48 4.09 -0.93 2.30
N LEU A 49 5.25 -0.78 1.67
CA LEU A 49 5.49 -1.13 0.27
C LEU A 49 6.33 -2.41 0.22
N ASP A 50 5.83 -3.41 -0.52
CA ASP A 50 6.54 -4.63 -0.87
C ASP A 50 7.03 -4.56 -2.31
N LEU A 51 8.33 -4.77 -2.48
CA LEU A 51 8.96 -4.96 -3.78
C LEU A 51 9.03 -6.45 -4.12
N PRO A 52 9.25 -6.84 -5.39
CA PRO A 52 9.41 -8.23 -5.78
C PRO A 52 10.44 -9.00 -4.94
N GLY A 53 11.53 -8.36 -4.53
CA GLY A 53 12.55 -8.96 -3.68
C GLY A 53 12.13 -9.24 -2.24
N HIS A 54 10.89 -8.92 -1.84
CA HIS A 54 10.34 -9.37 -0.55
C HIS A 54 10.22 -10.90 -0.48
N ILE A 55 9.96 -11.55 -1.61
CA ILE A 55 10.09 -13.00 -1.75
C ILE A 55 11.45 -13.29 -2.43
N ARG A 56 12.26 -14.15 -1.80
CA ARG A 56 13.62 -14.44 -2.28
C ARG A 56 13.65 -14.91 -3.74
N GLU A 57 12.70 -15.74 -4.12
CA GLU A 57 12.59 -16.37 -5.44
C GLU A 57 12.20 -15.38 -6.55
N THR A 58 11.76 -14.19 -6.18
CA THR A 58 11.32 -13.14 -7.13
C THR A 58 12.19 -11.90 -7.06
N ASP A 59 13.34 -11.99 -6.38
CA ASP A 59 14.24 -10.86 -6.18
C ASP A 59 14.81 -10.34 -7.51
N ASP A 60 14.42 -9.13 -7.87
CA ASP A 60 14.81 -8.43 -9.09
C ASP A 60 15.92 -7.37 -8.86
N GLY A 61 16.45 -7.31 -7.64
CA GLY A 61 17.49 -6.36 -7.25
C GLY A 61 16.98 -4.97 -6.86
N GLN A 62 15.69 -4.72 -6.93
CA GLN A 62 15.12 -3.46 -6.44
C GLN A 62 15.17 -3.38 -4.92
N ARG A 63 15.56 -2.19 -4.42
CA ARG A 63 15.69 -1.88 -2.99
C ARG A 63 15.23 -0.45 -2.74
N SER A 64 14.83 -0.15 -1.52
CA SER A 64 14.40 1.20 -1.11
C SER A 64 15.42 2.29 -1.47
N ASP A 65 16.70 1.99 -1.44
CA ASP A 65 17.79 2.94 -1.69
C ASP A 65 18.17 3.10 -3.16
N ASN A 66 17.75 2.18 -4.04
CA ASN A 66 18.02 2.26 -5.49
C ASN A 66 16.76 2.49 -6.35
N LEU A 67 15.56 2.54 -5.75
CA LEU A 67 14.35 2.91 -6.47
C LEU A 67 14.41 4.35 -6.99
N ASP A 68 13.90 4.55 -8.20
CA ASP A 68 13.60 5.88 -8.71
C ASP A 68 12.29 6.40 -8.06
N PRO A 69 12.34 7.45 -7.22
CA PRO A 69 11.16 7.97 -6.55
C PRO A 69 10.12 8.54 -7.51
N ALA A 70 10.51 8.90 -8.74
CA ALA A 70 9.56 9.37 -9.76
C ALA A 70 8.53 8.30 -10.14
N GLN A 71 8.86 7.01 -9.97
CA GLN A 71 7.94 5.90 -10.22
C GLN A 71 6.82 5.79 -9.18
N PHE A 72 6.93 6.53 -8.07
CA PHE A 72 5.98 6.51 -6.95
C PHE A 72 5.36 7.89 -6.66
N TYR A 73 5.62 8.86 -7.51
CA TYR A 73 5.13 10.23 -7.35
C TYR A 73 4.10 10.58 -8.44
N ARG A 74 2.88 10.92 -8.02
CA ARG A 74 1.75 11.29 -8.88
C ARG A 74 1.49 10.28 -10.00
N ILE A 75 1.47 9.01 -9.63
CA ILE A 75 1.25 7.91 -10.58
C ILE A 75 -0.23 7.88 -10.96
N PRO A 76 -0.59 7.85 -12.25
CA PRO A 76 -1.96 7.56 -12.65
C PRO A 76 -2.42 6.20 -12.11
N CYS A 77 -3.49 6.20 -11.35
CA CYS A 77 -4.01 5.01 -10.67
C CYS A 77 -5.50 4.85 -10.94
N SER A 78 -5.89 3.72 -11.49
CA SER A 78 -7.30 3.34 -11.62
C SER A 78 -7.84 2.78 -10.30
N VAL A 79 -9.10 3.06 -10.00
CA VAL A 79 -9.74 2.67 -8.74
C VAL A 79 -10.93 1.75 -9.02
N ILE A 80 -10.87 0.54 -8.46
CA ILE A 80 -11.96 -0.44 -8.50
C ILE A 80 -12.57 -0.57 -7.11
N ARG A 81 -13.90 -0.62 -7.03
CA ARG A 81 -14.67 -0.81 -5.82
C ARG A 81 -15.57 -2.02 -5.96
N LEU A 82 -15.52 -2.95 -5.00
CA LEU A 82 -16.27 -4.20 -5.06
C LEU A 82 -17.35 -4.33 -3.98
N ASP A 83 -17.26 -3.67 -2.87
CA ASP A 83 -18.22 -3.75 -1.76
C ASP A 83 -18.45 -5.18 -1.21
N ARG A 84 -17.34 -5.93 -0.98
CA ARG A 84 -17.33 -7.28 -0.42
C ARG A 84 -17.43 -7.27 1.12
N THR A 85 -18.53 -6.78 1.67
CA THR A 85 -18.68 -6.54 3.11
C THR A 85 -18.90 -7.79 3.96
N SER A 86 -19.12 -8.95 3.36
CA SER A 86 -19.48 -10.19 4.06
C SER A 86 -18.40 -11.28 4.08
N GLY A 87 -17.20 -11.00 3.58
CA GLY A 87 -16.14 -12.00 3.50
C GLY A 87 -16.45 -13.14 2.54
N SER A 88 -16.75 -12.85 1.30
CA SER A 88 -17.42 -13.72 0.33
C SER A 88 -16.51 -14.43 -0.68
N GLY A 89 -15.23 -14.63 -0.39
CA GLY A 89 -14.37 -15.50 -1.18
C GLY A 89 -13.52 -14.80 -2.25
N ALA A 90 -13.26 -15.49 -3.36
CA ALA A 90 -12.34 -15.04 -4.40
C ALA A 90 -12.87 -13.84 -5.19
N VAL A 91 -11.96 -12.95 -5.55
CA VAL A 91 -12.14 -11.86 -6.51
C VAL A 91 -11.44 -12.26 -7.81
N SER A 92 -12.21 -12.35 -8.90
CA SER A 92 -11.71 -12.78 -10.21
C SER A 92 -11.37 -11.60 -11.13
N GLY A 93 -10.59 -11.88 -12.18
CA GLY A 93 -10.28 -10.91 -13.23
C GLY A 93 -11.53 -10.40 -13.94
N ALA A 94 -12.50 -11.29 -14.21
CA ALA A 94 -13.78 -10.92 -14.84
C ALA A 94 -14.57 -9.94 -13.95
N GLU A 95 -14.57 -10.15 -12.65
CA GLU A 95 -15.20 -9.24 -11.68
C GLU A 95 -14.51 -7.87 -11.65
N LEU A 96 -13.18 -7.84 -11.67
CA LEU A 96 -12.42 -6.59 -11.72
C LEU A 96 -12.72 -5.81 -13.00
N GLU A 97 -12.72 -6.48 -14.16
CA GLU A 97 -13.01 -5.88 -15.44
C GLU A 97 -14.45 -5.33 -15.50
N GLN A 98 -15.40 -6.09 -15.01
CA GLN A 98 -16.81 -5.67 -14.95
C GLN A 98 -16.99 -4.46 -14.01
N ALA A 99 -16.38 -4.49 -12.82
CA ALA A 99 -16.49 -3.41 -11.83
C ALA A 99 -15.87 -2.10 -12.33
N PHE A 100 -14.77 -2.16 -13.06
CA PHE A 100 -14.16 -0.99 -13.69
C PHE A 100 -14.95 -0.52 -14.92
N GLY A 101 -15.57 -1.43 -15.63
CA GLY A 101 -16.27 -1.17 -16.88
C GLY A 101 -15.37 -1.28 -18.11
N GLY A 102 -14.39 -2.17 -18.07
CA GLY A 102 -13.46 -2.46 -19.16
C GLY A 102 -12.01 -2.62 -18.68
N ARG A 103 -11.08 -2.46 -19.61
CA ARG A 103 -9.65 -2.61 -19.36
C ARG A 103 -9.04 -1.38 -18.67
N VAL A 104 -8.22 -1.59 -17.66
CA VAL A 104 -7.40 -0.55 -17.04
C VAL A 104 -6.18 -0.24 -17.92
N THR A 105 -5.81 1.04 -18.01
CA THR A 105 -4.67 1.53 -18.82
C THR A 105 -3.62 2.30 -18.00
N THR A 106 -3.85 2.46 -16.69
CA THR A 106 -2.91 3.12 -15.77
C THR A 106 -1.88 2.13 -15.23
N PRO A 107 -0.65 2.59 -14.89
CA PRO A 107 0.38 1.71 -14.34
C PRO A 107 0.12 1.27 -12.91
N ALA A 108 -0.74 1.97 -12.17
CA ALA A 108 -1.16 1.60 -10.83
C ALA A 108 -2.65 1.26 -10.80
N LEU A 109 -2.99 0.31 -9.93
CA LEU A 109 -4.35 -0.14 -9.67
C LEU A 109 -4.63 -0.10 -8.17
N MET A 110 -5.73 0.49 -7.79
CA MET A 110 -6.27 0.44 -6.44
C MET A 110 -7.53 -0.41 -6.42
N ILE A 111 -7.58 -1.41 -5.53
CA ILE A 111 -8.74 -2.27 -5.33
C ILE A 111 -9.25 -2.05 -3.90
N ASN A 112 -10.39 -1.38 -3.76
CA ASN A 112 -11.16 -1.33 -2.53
C ASN A 112 -12.22 -2.42 -2.56
N ALA A 113 -11.88 -3.60 -2.09
CA ALA A 113 -12.79 -4.75 -2.08
C ALA A 113 -13.75 -4.73 -0.89
N LEU A 114 -13.31 -4.21 0.26
CA LEU A 114 -14.07 -4.24 1.51
C LEU A 114 -15.00 -3.04 1.72
N GLY A 115 -15.07 -2.12 0.74
CA GLY A 115 -15.95 -0.96 0.83
C GLY A 115 -15.50 -0.01 1.94
N LYS A 116 -16.34 0.14 2.99
CA LYS A 116 -16.06 1.00 4.16
C LYS A 116 -15.41 0.25 5.32
N LEU A 117 -15.30 -1.06 5.23
CA LEU A 117 -14.68 -1.87 6.26
C LEU A 117 -13.16 -1.81 6.14
N ASP A 118 -12.46 -1.88 7.25
CA ASP A 118 -11.04 -2.15 7.28
C ASP A 118 -10.80 -3.67 7.35
N PRO A 119 -9.62 -4.18 6.94
CA PRO A 119 -9.31 -5.61 6.96
C PRO A 119 -9.51 -6.30 8.31
N GLN A 120 -9.39 -5.56 9.40
CA GLN A 120 -9.62 -6.04 10.77
C GLN A 120 -11.09 -6.25 11.13
N ASP A 121 -12.01 -5.69 10.34
CA ASP A 121 -13.46 -5.76 10.60
C ASP A 121 -14.08 -7.03 10.04
N ILE A 122 -13.33 -7.81 9.28
CA ILE A 122 -13.76 -9.08 8.69
C ILE A 122 -12.84 -10.22 9.09
N ASP A 123 -13.26 -11.45 8.83
CA ASP A 123 -12.37 -12.60 8.97
C ASP A 123 -11.20 -12.49 7.99
N ILE A 124 -9.99 -12.40 8.54
CA ILE A 124 -8.77 -12.18 7.79
C ILE A 124 -8.65 -13.19 6.63
N ARG A 125 -8.37 -12.68 5.43
CA ARG A 125 -8.24 -13.47 4.20
C ARG A 125 -9.50 -14.25 3.80
N SER A 126 -10.68 -13.80 4.23
CA SER A 126 -11.96 -14.35 3.78
C SER A 126 -12.41 -13.79 2.42
N VAL A 127 -11.80 -12.67 2.00
CA VAL A 127 -11.84 -12.13 0.63
C VAL A 127 -10.42 -12.11 0.11
N TRP A 128 -10.16 -12.62 -1.08
CA TRP A 128 -8.82 -12.72 -1.65
C TRP A 128 -8.83 -12.57 -3.17
N LEU A 129 -7.69 -12.25 -3.76
CA LEU A 129 -7.50 -12.28 -5.21
C LEU A 129 -7.24 -13.71 -5.68
N ASP A 130 -7.88 -14.15 -6.76
CA ASP A 130 -7.54 -15.41 -7.41
C ASP A 130 -6.52 -15.20 -8.55
N PHE A 131 -6.04 -16.28 -9.15
CA PHE A 131 -5.06 -16.19 -10.23
C PHE A 131 -5.58 -15.49 -11.47
N SER A 132 -6.89 -15.54 -11.74
CA SER A 132 -7.47 -14.84 -12.90
C SER A 132 -7.45 -13.32 -12.72
N ALA A 133 -7.56 -12.83 -11.47
CA ALA A 133 -7.39 -11.42 -11.15
C ALA A 133 -5.95 -10.96 -11.45
N LEU A 134 -4.95 -11.80 -11.10
CA LEU A 134 -3.55 -11.52 -11.40
C LEU A 134 -3.29 -11.51 -12.90
N ASP A 135 -3.80 -12.51 -13.63
CA ASP A 135 -3.65 -12.59 -15.10
C ASP A 135 -4.25 -11.37 -15.78
N TRP A 136 -5.41 -10.90 -15.31
CA TRP A 136 -6.03 -9.68 -15.80
C TRP A 136 -5.15 -8.45 -15.52
N MET A 137 -4.65 -8.27 -14.28
CA MET A 137 -3.75 -7.16 -13.91
C MET A 137 -2.47 -7.15 -14.75
N ILE A 138 -1.84 -8.33 -14.92
CA ILE A 138 -0.64 -8.49 -15.77
C ILE A 138 -0.97 -8.09 -17.21
N SER A 139 -2.09 -8.55 -17.75
CA SER A 139 -2.53 -8.19 -19.11
C SER A 139 -2.79 -6.69 -19.28
N CYS A 140 -3.20 -6.01 -18.21
CA CYS A 140 -3.39 -4.55 -18.19
C CYS A 140 -2.07 -3.77 -18.05
N GLY A 141 -0.95 -4.43 -17.74
CA GLY A 141 0.35 -3.79 -17.55
C GLY A 141 0.49 -3.08 -16.20
N ILE A 142 -0.22 -3.56 -15.17
CA ILE A 142 -0.10 -3.03 -13.81
C ILE A 142 1.30 -3.29 -13.28
N ARG A 143 1.87 -2.31 -12.60
CA ARG A 143 3.18 -2.37 -11.93
C ARG A 143 3.10 -2.12 -10.43
N LEU A 144 2.03 -1.45 -9.98
CA LEU A 144 1.80 -1.16 -8.57
C LEU A 144 0.35 -1.49 -8.21
N LEU A 145 0.17 -2.35 -7.22
CA LEU A 145 -1.13 -2.68 -6.65
C LEU A 145 -1.27 -2.04 -5.27
N VAL A 146 -2.39 -1.38 -5.03
CA VAL A 146 -2.83 -0.94 -3.69
C VAL A 146 -4.14 -1.66 -3.40
N SER A 147 -4.20 -2.48 -2.35
CA SER A 147 -5.41 -3.25 -2.07
C SER A 147 -5.61 -3.48 -0.58
N ASP A 148 -6.86 -3.66 -0.18
CA ASP A 148 -7.28 -4.11 1.15
C ASP A 148 -7.36 -5.65 1.25
N ILE A 149 -7.09 -6.39 0.17
CA ILE A 149 -7.07 -7.86 0.12
C ILE A 149 -5.93 -8.38 -0.75
N PHE A 150 -5.42 -9.58 -0.46
CA PHE A 150 -4.33 -10.19 -1.21
C PHE A 150 -4.46 -11.71 -1.38
N GLU A 151 -4.15 -12.47 -0.35
CA GLU A 151 -3.94 -13.92 -0.39
C GLU A 151 -5.03 -14.65 0.39
N SER A 152 -5.40 -15.82 -0.06
CA SER A 152 -6.31 -16.72 0.66
C SER A 152 -5.67 -17.32 1.91
N LYS A 153 -6.47 -17.94 2.79
CA LYS A 153 -5.96 -18.71 3.92
C LYS A 153 -5.12 -19.92 3.49
N SER A 154 -5.35 -20.40 2.27
CA SER A 154 -4.62 -21.56 1.70
C SER A 154 -3.22 -21.22 1.23
N LEU A 155 -2.87 -19.92 1.12
CA LEU A 155 -1.58 -19.44 0.60
C LEU A 155 -1.30 -20.01 -0.80
N ASP A 156 -2.19 -19.75 -1.75
CA ASP A 156 -2.17 -20.35 -3.09
C ASP A 156 -1.04 -19.79 -3.98
N GLY A 157 -0.29 -18.77 -3.51
CA GLY A 157 0.86 -18.21 -4.20
C GLY A 157 0.55 -16.95 -5.01
N VAL A 158 -0.49 -16.20 -4.63
CA VAL A 158 -0.88 -14.93 -5.26
C VAL A 158 0.26 -13.93 -5.20
N PHE A 159 0.89 -13.74 -4.03
CA PHE A 159 2.04 -12.85 -3.90
C PHE A 159 3.24 -13.31 -4.74
N LEU A 160 3.52 -14.61 -4.76
CA LEU A 160 4.59 -15.15 -5.58
C LEU A 160 4.39 -14.78 -7.06
N LYS A 161 3.18 -14.97 -7.60
CA LYS A 161 2.86 -14.64 -8.98
C LYS A 161 2.91 -13.13 -9.25
N LEU A 162 2.41 -12.29 -8.33
CA LEU A 162 2.48 -10.82 -8.42
C LEU A 162 3.94 -10.39 -8.58
N PHE A 163 4.81 -10.81 -7.69
CA PHE A 163 6.21 -10.40 -7.68
C PHE A 163 7.00 -11.00 -8.85
N GLN A 164 6.72 -12.24 -9.26
CA GLN A 164 7.29 -12.81 -10.50
C GLN A 164 6.95 -11.98 -11.74
N SER A 165 5.82 -11.27 -11.70
CA SER A 165 5.37 -10.40 -12.78
C SER A 165 5.85 -8.95 -12.63
N GLY A 166 6.70 -8.65 -11.65
CA GLY A 166 7.24 -7.31 -11.39
C GLY A 166 6.22 -6.33 -10.82
N ILE A 167 5.12 -6.81 -10.23
CA ILE A 167 4.10 -5.96 -9.61
C ILE A 167 4.46 -5.78 -8.14
N SER A 168 4.79 -4.55 -7.74
CA SER A 168 4.95 -4.16 -6.33
C SER A 168 3.59 -3.97 -5.67
N THR A 169 3.52 -4.14 -4.34
CA THR A 169 2.25 -3.99 -3.61
C THR A 169 2.38 -3.00 -2.46
N VAL A 170 1.37 -2.14 -2.32
CA VAL A 170 1.18 -1.31 -1.13
C VAL A 170 0.13 -1.98 -0.26
N CYS A 171 0.55 -2.40 0.92
CA CYS A 171 -0.23 -3.14 1.88
C CYS A 171 -0.81 -2.24 2.96
N GLU A 172 -1.90 -2.71 3.57
CA GLU A 172 -2.58 -2.03 4.68
C GLU A 172 -3.03 -0.58 4.37
N PRO A 173 -3.61 -0.29 3.20
CA PRO A 173 -4.23 1.02 2.97
C PRO A 173 -5.47 1.18 3.85
N ARG A 174 -5.81 2.42 4.19
CA ARG A 174 -7.00 2.76 4.98
C ARG A 174 -7.84 3.83 4.29
N GLY A 175 -9.15 3.72 4.46
CA GLY A 175 -10.09 4.77 4.01
C GLY A 175 -10.16 4.96 2.50
N MET A 176 -9.87 3.93 1.69
CA MET A 176 -10.01 3.97 0.24
C MET A 176 -11.44 4.28 -0.22
N SER A 177 -12.45 3.96 0.60
CA SER A 177 -13.87 4.31 0.35
C SER A 177 -14.15 5.80 0.28
N ARG A 178 -13.21 6.66 0.72
CA ARG A 178 -13.32 8.12 0.61
C ARG A 178 -13.07 8.64 -0.81
N ILE A 179 -12.33 7.88 -1.62
CA ILE A 179 -12.08 8.22 -3.02
C ILE A 179 -13.40 8.17 -3.80
N ARG A 180 -13.64 9.15 -4.66
CA ARG A 180 -14.86 9.26 -5.45
C ARG A 180 -14.64 8.95 -6.93
N SER A 181 -13.50 9.34 -7.46
CA SER A 181 -13.16 9.18 -8.86
C SER A 181 -12.81 7.73 -9.22
N LYS A 182 -12.94 7.38 -10.50
CA LYS A 182 -12.43 6.11 -11.07
C LYS A 182 -10.92 6.14 -11.32
N GLN A 183 -10.31 7.31 -11.29
CA GLN A 183 -8.88 7.51 -11.44
C GLN A 183 -8.41 8.61 -10.49
N VAL A 184 -7.22 8.41 -9.93
CA VAL A 184 -6.55 9.36 -9.04
C VAL A 184 -5.08 9.47 -9.41
N GLU A 185 -4.41 10.50 -8.91
CA GLU A 185 -2.95 10.53 -8.85
C GLU A 185 -2.49 9.98 -7.49
N LEU A 186 -1.77 8.87 -7.54
CA LEU A 186 -1.25 8.19 -6.34
C LEU A 186 0.17 8.64 -6.06
N THR A 187 0.48 8.96 -4.81
CA THR A 187 1.85 9.19 -4.34
C THR A 187 2.16 8.25 -3.17
N VAL A 188 3.24 7.49 -3.29
CA VAL A 188 3.75 6.62 -2.24
C VAL A 188 5.11 7.11 -1.81
N MET A 189 5.20 7.62 -0.58
CA MET A 189 6.44 8.12 0.01
C MET A 189 7.03 7.09 0.97
N PHE A 190 8.32 6.87 0.88
CA PHE A 190 9.02 5.89 1.72
C PHE A 190 10.44 6.36 2.07
N PRO A 191 10.99 5.85 3.18
CA PRO A 191 12.36 6.16 3.57
C PRO A 191 13.37 5.44 2.68
N LYS A 192 14.54 6.04 2.51
CA LYS A 192 15.66 5.45 1.77
C LYS A 192 16.53 4.61 2.71
N TYR A 193 16.12 3.38 2.98
CA TYR A 193 16.88 2.43 3.79
C TYR A 193 17.71 1.50 2.92
N PRO A 194 19.02 1.36 3.15
CA PRO A 194 19.85 0.47 2.35
C PRO A 194 19.39 -0.99 2.41
N GLY A 195 19.24 -1.60 1.24
CA GLY A 195 19.04 -3.05 1.09
C GLY A 195 17.64 -3.58 1.43
N LEU A 196 16.67 -2.74 1.77
CA LEU A 196 15.32 -3.20 2.11
C LEU A 196 14.44 -3.40 0.87
N THR A 197 13.69 -4.51 0.88
CA THR A 197 12.69 -4.88 -0.13
C THR A 197 11.26 -4.71 0.37
N GLN A 198 11.09 -4.45 1.66
CA GLN A 198 9.83 -4.15 2.34
C GLN A 198 10.06 -3.06 3.36
N PHE A 199 9.24 -2.02 3.36
CA PHE A 199 9.44 -0.86 4.24
C PHE A 199 8.18 -0.04 4.42
N PRO A 200 8.01 0.65 5.57
CA PRO A 200 6.86 1.53 5.81
C PRO A 200 6.74 2.63 4.76
N CYS A 201 5.51 3.00 4.42
CA CYS A 201 5.26 4.07 3.46
C CYS A 201 4.08 4.96 3.87
N ARG A 202 4.03 6.16 3.28
CA ARG A 202 2.88 7.06 3.32
C ARG A 202 2.18 7.02 1.96
N ILE A 203 0.86 6.87 1.97
CA ILE A 203 0.04 6.72 0.77
C ILE A 203 -0.90 7.92 0.66
N LEU A 204 -0.79 8.67 -0.42
CA LEU A 204 -1.64 9.81 -0.70
C LEU A 204 -2.31 9.63 -2.06
N ALA A 205 -3.61 9.87 -2.14
CA ALA A 205 -4.36 9.92 -3.39
C ALA A 205 -4.90 11.34 -3.60
N ASP A 206 -4.60 11.92 -4.75
CA ASP A 206 -5.24 13.15 -5.20
C ASP A 206 -6.46 12.77 -6.05
N ASP A 207 -7.64 12.93 -5.48
CA ASP A 207 -8.91 12.55 -6.09
C ASP A 207 -9.37 13.52 -7.20
N GLY A 208 -8.60 14.58 -7.44
CA GLY A 208 -8.70 15.43 -8.64
C GLY A 208 -10.09 15.95 -8.99
N MET A 209 -11.09 15.84 -8.14
CA MET A 209 -12.41 16.41 -8.38
C MET A 209 -12.25 17.92 -8.60
N GLN A 210 -12.12 18.31 -9.87
CA GLN A 210 -12.46 19.67 -10.27
C GLN A 210 -13.97 19.78 -10.12
N GLU A 211 -14.40 20.66 -9.22
CA GLU A 211 -15.78 21.14 -9.18
C GLU A 211 -16.16 21.76 -10.53
#